data_6be69d128b238ee45ecb1a1acd3d10bd
#
_entry.id   6be69d128b238ee45ecb1a1acd3d10bd
#
_cell.length_a   1.000
_cell.length_b   1.000
_cell.length_c   1.000
_cell.angle_alpha   90.00
_cell.angle_beta   90.00
_cell.angle_gamma   90.00
#
_symmetry.space_group_name_H-M   'P 1'
#
loop_
_entity.id
_entity.type
_entity.pdbx_description
1 polymer ?
#
loop_
_entity_poly.entity_id
_entity_poly.type
_entity_poly.pdbx_seq_one_letter_code
_entity_poly.pdbx_strand_id
1 'polypeptide(L)'
;YEDLADKVGLWDAAGVMKEYGCSDDGFIDFRAWLIAQGRDVYLSALADPDSLAKVIPYGDCCFETLSYVGDYAYEQLTGESAYDQTDWARYETLLAELEQDIVYKGGIEFPREGPELKQYLPGLCAAHPGWDGKTRWNVQQKEMRELIRAGKAYDQRQAPKKKHRSHGGEVR
;
A
#
# COMPACT_ATOMS: atom_id res chain seq x y z
N TYR A 1 4.81 3.91 13.77
CA TYR A 1 3.83 2.81 13.60
C TYR A 1 3.46 2.60 12.12
N GLU A 2 3.26 3.65 11.34
CA GLU A 2 2.88 3.49 9.93
C GLU A 2 3.89 2.67 9.14
N ASP A 3 5.19 2.96 9.27
CA ASP A 3 6.27 2.26 8.56
C ASP A 3 6.40 0.78 8.96
N LEU A 4 6.01 0.43 10.18
CA LEU A 4 6.02 -0.95 10.63
C LEU A 4 4.91 -1.78 9.98
N ALA A 5 3.79 -1.17 9.65
CA ALA A 5 2.68 -1.83 8.98
C ALA A 5 2.99 -2.22 7.53
N ASP A 6 3.98 -1.59 6.89
CA ASP A 6 4.40 -1.94 5.52
C ASP A 6 5.13 -3.29 5.44
N LYS A 7 5.62 -3.79 6.57
CA LYS A 7 6.42 -5.04 6.63
C LYS A 7 5.59 -6.32 6.60
N VAL A 8 4.27 -6.22 6.64
CA VAL A 8 3.36 -7.37 6.68
C VAL A 8 2.17 -7.22 5.73
N GLY A 9 1.46 -8.30 5.44
CA GLY A 9 0.33 -8.38 4.50
C GLY A 9 -0.91 -7.54 4.84
N LEU A 10 -0.73 -6.42 5.50
CA LEU A 10 -1.84 -5.54 5.87
C LEU A 10 -2.46 -4.84 4.67
N TRP A 11 -1.72 -4.68 3.57
CA TRP A 11 -2.30 -4.16 2.32
C TRP A 11 -3.40 -5.07 1.76
N ASP A 12 -3.13 -6.37 1.75
CA ASP A 12 -4.12 -7.34 1.29
C ASP A 12 -5.33 -7.40 2.23
N ALA A 13 -5.08 -7.31 3.54
CA ALA A 13 -6.15 -7.21 4.54
C ALA A 13 -7.00 -5.94 4.34
N ALA A 14 -6.36 -4.78 4.09
CA ALA A 14 -7.06 -3.54 3.76
C ALA A 14 -7.92 -3.69 2.50
N GLY A 15 -7.40 -4.36 1.47
CA GLY A 15 -8.12 -4.64 0.22
C GLY A 15 -9.37 -5.48 0.43
N VAL A 16 -9.31 -6.49 1.31
CA VAL A 16 -10.46 -7.32 1.67
C VAL A 16 -11.47 -6.54 2.49
N MET A 17 -11.03 -5.79 3.51
CA MET A 17 -11.92 -5.02 4.41
C MET A 17 -12.67 -3.91 3.66
N LYS A 18 -12.03 -3.30 2.68
CA LYS A 18 -12.65 -2.29 1.81
C LYS A 18 -13.52 -2.88 0.70
N GLU A 19 -13.52 -4.21 0.49
CA GLU A 19 -14.28 -4.98 -0.48
C GLU A 19 -14.00 -4.65 -1.96
N TYR A 20 -13.33 -3.55 -2.26
CA TYR A 20 -13.01 -3.08 -3.61
C TYR A 20 -11.51 -2.90 -3.86
N GLY A 21 -10.66 -3.43 -2.99
CA GLY A 21 -9.21 -3.29 -3.06
C GLY A 21 -8.70 -2.04 -2.36
N CYS A 22 -7.40 -1.85 -2.40
CA CYS A 22 -6.70 -0.75 -1.72
C CYS A 22 -5.68 -0.13 -2.68
N SER A 23 -5.71 1.19 -2.81
CA SER A 23 -4.68 1.99 -3.48
C SER A 23 -3.58 2.38 -2.50
N ASP A 24 -2.50 2.98 -3.00
CA ASP A 24 -1.39 3.52 -2.20
C ASP A 24 -1.92 4.50 -1.14
N ASP A 25 -2.66 5.52 -1.58
CA ASP A 25 -3.26 6.51 -0.68
C ASP A 25 -4.25 5.84 0.29
N GLY A 26 -5.09 4.94 -0.23
CA GLY A 26 -6.04 4.20 0.60
C GLY A 26 -5.37 3.31 1.63
N PHE A 27 -4.13 2.86 1.41
CA PHE A 27 -3.36 2.12 2.40
C PHE A 27 -2.75 3.03 3.46
N ILE A 28 -2.32 4.23 3.12
CA ILE A 28 -1.91 5.26 4.09
C ILE A 28 -3.05 5.52 5.07
N ASP A 29 -4.25 5.80 4.56
CA ASP A 29 -5.43 6.04 5.37
C ASP A 29 -5.84 4.85 6.22
N PHE A 30 -5.69 3.63 5.69
CA PHE A 30 -5.94 2.39 6.43
C PHE A 30 -4.97 2.21 7.59
N ARG A 31 -3.68 2.51 7.40
CA ARG A 31 -2.68 2.44 8.49
C ARG A 31 -3.03 3.41 9.62
N ALA A 32 -3.42 4.63 9.29
CA ALA A 32 -3.89 5.61 10.25
C ALA A 32 -5.15 5.12 11.00
N TRP A 33 -6.11 4.53 10.27
CA TRP A 33 -7.28 3.90 10.87
C TRP A 33 -6.89 2.75 11.82
N LEU A 34 -5.95 1.90 11.42
CA LEU A 34 -5.47 0.77 12.22
C LEU A 34 -4.82 1.24 13.53
N ILE A 35 -4.01 2.30 13.49
CA ILE A 35 -3.44 2.93 14.69
C ILE A 35 -4.54 3.42 15.62
N ALA A 36 -5.61 4.01 15.08
CA ALA A 36 -6.75 4.50 15.85
C ALA A 36 -7.54 3.38 16.55
N GLN A 37 -7.42 2.10 16.13
CA GLN A 37 -8.02 0.97 16.82
C GLN A 37 -7.32 0.64 18.15
N GLY A 38 -6.16 1.22 18.39
CA GLY A 38 -5.36 1.04 19.59
C GLY A 38 -4.30 -0.05 19.49
N ARG A 39 -3.40 -0.04 20.48
CA ARG A 39 -2.18 -0.84 20.48
C ARG A 39 -2.41 -2.32 20.30
N ASP A 40 -3.38 -2.90 21.01
CA ASP A 40 -3.58 -4.36 21.01
C ASP A 40 -4.09 -4.86 19.66
N VAL A 41 -5.00 -4.12 19.03
CA VAL A 41 -5.49 -4.43 17.66
C VAL A 41 -4.36 -4.29 16.67
N TYR A 42 -3.61 -3.20 16.76
CA TYR A 42 -2.48 -2.93 15.88
C TYR A 42 -1.42 -4.06 15.94
N LEU A 43 -0.95 -4.43 17.13
CA LEU A 43 0.05 -5.48 17.33
C LEU A 43 -0.48 -6.86 16.90
N SER A 44 -1.74 -7.14 17.14
CA SER A 44 -2.38 -8.38 16.70
C SER A 44 -2.43 -8.47 15.17
N ALA A 45 -2.71 -7.35 14.49
CA ALA A 45 -2.74 -7.29 13.04
C ALA A 45 -1.35 -7.45 12.41
N LEU A 46 -0.29 -6.94 13.06
CA LEU A 46 1.09 -7.18 12.62
C LEU A 46 1.49 -8.65 12.76
N ALA A 47 1.08 -9.28 13.87
CA ALA A 47 1.36 -10.69 14.11
C ALA A 47 0.54 -11.62 13.21
N ASP A 48 -0.70 -11.27 12.93
CA ASP A 48 -1.60 -11.99 12.03
C ASP A 48 -2.67 -11.06 11.45
N PRO A 49 -2.55 -10.62 10.19
CA PRO A 49 -3.54 -9.75 9.54
C PRO A 49 -4.97 -10.29 9.56
N ASP A 50 -5.15 -11.62 9.58
CA ASP A 50 -6.48 -12.25 9.66
C ASP A 50 -7.19 -11.99 11.01
N SER A 51 -6.44 -11.58 12.04
CA SER A 51 -7.01 -11.15 13.33
C SER A 51 -8.00 -9.99 13.21
N LEU A 52 -7.87 -9.18 12.16
CA LEU A 52 -8.78 -8.08 11.85
C LEU A 52 -10.21 -8.53 11.54
N ALA A 53 -10.43 -9.81 11.21
CA ALA A 53 -11.77 -10.40 11.09
C ALA A 53 -12.63 -10.25 12.34
N LYS A 54 -12.03 -10.03 13.50
CA LYS A 54 -12.71 -9.86 14.79
C LYS A 54 -12.96 -8.38 15.15
N VAL A 55 -12.40 -7.48 14.38
CA VAL A 55 -12.55 -6.04 14.60
C VAL A 55 -13.81 -5.58 13.89
N ILE A 56 -14.67 -4.89 14.63
CA ILE A 56 -15.84 -4.26 14.02
C ILE A 56 -15.37 -2.94 13.41
N PRO A 57 -15.26 -2.86 12.08
CA PRO A 57 -14.82 -1.64 11.43
C PRO A 57 -15.87 -0.54 11.64
N TYR A 58 -15.44 0.68 11.90
CA TYR A 58 -16.31 1.83 11.76
C TYR A 58 -15.84 2.66 10.55
N GLY A 59 -16.79 3.24 9.84
CA GLY A 59 -16.52 3.93 8.58
C GLY A 59 -16.05 2.97 7.49
N ASP A 60 -15.24 3.48 6.60
CA ASP A 60 -14.68 2.78 5.42
C ASP A 60 -13.24 2.28 5.63
N CYS A 61 -12.83 2.14 6.89
CA CYS A 61 -11.44 1.81 7.28
C CYS A 61 -10.42 2.85 6.77
N CYS A 62 -10.80 4.12 6.72
CA CYS A 62 -9.95 5.25 6.36
C CYS A 62 -9.96 6.29 7.47
N PHE A 63 -8.77 6.82 7.83
CA PHE A 63 -8.68 7.88 8.82
C PHE A 63 -7.52 8.83 8.48
N GLU A 64 -7.55 9.41 7.30
CA GLU A 64 -6.53 10.33 6.78
C GLU A 64 -6.16 11.43 7.79
N THR A 65 -7.17 12.06 8.41
CA THR A 65 -6.94 13.17 9.34
C THR A 65 -6.08 12.83 10.55
N LEU A 66 -5.98 11.56 10.94
CA LEU A 66 -5.11 11.13 12.05
C LEU A 66 -3.63 11.39 11.73
N SER A 67 -3.23 11.23 10.49
CA SER A 67 -1.83 11.42 10.05
C SER A 67 -1.36 12.86 10.24
N TYR A 68 -2.28 13.82 10.27
CA TYR A 68 -1.96 15.25 10.42
C TYR A 68 -2.12 15.79 11.85
N VAL A 69 -2.67 15.00 12.78
CA VAL A 69 -2.97 15.48 14.14
C VAL A 69 -1.73 15.97 14.88
N GLY A 70 -0.59 15.28 14.70
CA GLY A 70 0.67 15.64 15.34
C GLY A 70 1.20 17.00 14.84
N ASP A 71 1.18 17.23 13.53
CA ASP A 71 1.63 18.48 12.93
C ASP A 71 0.71 19.64 13.32
N TYR A 72 -0.59 19.48 13.23
CA TYR A 72 -1.55 20.50 13.67
C TYR A 72 -1.40 20.86 15.15
N ALA A 73 -1.20 19.87 16.02
CA ALA A 73 -1.00 20.13 17.43
C ALA A 73 0.30 20.90 17.69
N TYR A 74 1.38 20.52 17.00
CA TYR A 74 2.66 21.21 17.10
C TYR A 74 2.56 22.67 16.59
N GLU A 75 1.96 22.87 15.43
CA GLU A 75 1.75 24.20 14.86
C GLU A 75 0.92 25.09 15.79
N GLN A 76 -0.13 24.55 16.40
CA GLN A 76 -0.96 25.31 17.36
C GLN A 76 -0.17 25.72 18.60
N LEU A 77 0.79 24.93 19.05
CA LEU A 77 1.58 25.19 20.25
C LEU A 77 2.79 26.09 19.99
N THR A 78 3.41 25.99 18.83
CA THR A 78 4.71 26.63 18.55
C THR A 78 4.64 27.69 17.46
N GLY A 79 3.64 27.65 16.57
CA GLY A 79 3.57 28.43 15.35
C GLY A 79 4.50 27.96 14.22
N GLU A 80 5.10 26.77 14.37
CA GLU A 80 6.03 26.16 13.41
C GLU A 80 5.52 24.80 12.94
N SER A 81 5.91 24.37 11.73
CA SER A 81 5.59 23.03 11.23
C SER A 81 6.45 21.95 11.91
N ALA A 82 5.84 20.86 12.33
CA ALA A 82 6.56 19.72 12.90
C ALA A 82 7.51 19.07 11.89
N TYR A 83 7.21 19.11 10.59
CA TYR A 83 8.06 18.55 9.53
C TYR A 83 9.42 19.21 9.46
N ASP A 84 9.51 20.50 9.74
CA ASP A 84 10.76 21.26 9.72
C ASP A 84 11.63 21.01 10.98
N GLN A 85 11.02 20.47 12.04
CA GLN A 85 11.62 20.26 13.35
C GLN A 85 11.81 18.76 13.68
N THR A 86 11.65 17.87 12.71
CA THR A 86 11.75 16.42 12.94
C THR A 86 13.19 16.01 13.30
N ASP A 87 13.38 15.45 14.48
CA ASP A 87 14.61 14.80 14.90
C ASP A 87 14.66 13.38 14.32
N TRP A 88 15.26 13.23 13.17
CA TRP A 88 15.36 11.95 12.46
C TRP A 88 16.15 10.89 13.24
N ALA A 89 17.19 11.27 13.98
CA ALA A 89 17.96 10.31 14.77
C ALA A 89 17.13 9.74 15.92
N ARG A 90 16.33 10.57 16.56
CA ARG A 90 15.37 10.14 17.58
C ARG A 90 14.26 9.28 16.98
N TYR A 91 13.77 9.62 15.79
CA TYR A 91 12.76 8.84 15.05
C TYR A 91 13.28 7.42 14.79
N GLU A 92 14.49 7.26 14.24
CA GLU A 92 15.09 5.95 13.96
C GLU A 92 15.29 5.12 15.24
N THR A 93 15.71 5.78 16.33
CA THR A 93 15.85 5.13 17.64
C THR A 93 14.51 4.59 18.15
N LEU A 94 13.46 5.42 18.11
CA LEU A 94 12.13 5.02 18.54
C LEU A 94 11.53 3.91 17.66
N LEU A 95 11.80 3.96 16.36
CA LEU A 95 11.37 2.92 15.43
C LEU A 95 12.01 1.57 15.79
N ALA A 96 13.33 1.56 16.04
CA ALA A 96 14.06 0.37 16.43
C ALA A 96 13.60 -0.18 17.80
N GLU A 97 13.31 0.69 18.78
CA GLU A 97 12.76 0.30 20.08
C GLU A 97 11.38 -0.35 19.94
N LEU A 98 10.51 0.26 19.15
CA LEU A 98 9.15 -0.26 18.92
C LEU A 98 9.17 -1.59 18.16
N GLU A 99 10.09 -1.75 17.21
CA GLU A 99 10.21 -2.98 16.41
C GLU A 99 10.60 -4.21 17.25
N GLN A 100 11.31 -4.01 18.37
CA GLN A 100 11.69 -5.11 19.27
C GLN A 100 10.49 -5.80 19.92
N ASP A 101 9.40 -5.08 20.12
CA ASP A 101 8.18 -5.59 20.75
C ASP A 101 7.21 -6.23 19.73
N ILE A 102 7.54 -6.18 18.42
CA ILE A 102 6.64 -6.61 17.36
C ILE A 102 6.99 -8.02 16.92
N VAL A 103 6.00 -8.91 16.97
CA VAL A 103 6.05 -10.22 16.36
C VAL A 103 5.37 -10.12 14.99
N TYR A 104 6.15 -10.33 13.93
CA TYR A 104 5.61 -10.40 12.58
C TYR A 104 5.26 -11.84 12.21
N LYS A 105 4.20 -12.00 11.44
CA LYS A 105 3.88 -13.30 10.84
C LYS A 105 5.00 -13.68 9.87
N GLY A 106 5.78 -14.71 10.21
CA GLY A 106 6.92 -15.16 9.40
C GLY A 106 6.49 -15.84 8.10
N GLY A 107 7.38 -15.79 7.09
CA GLY A 107 7.22 -16.60 5.87
C GLY A 107 6.15 -16.10 4.91
N ILE A 108 5.81 -14.83 4.93
CA ILE A 108 4.78 -14.26 4.06
C ILE A 108 5.41 -13.82 2.74
N GLU A 109 5.21 -14.64 1.71
CA GLU A 109 5.07 -14.13 0.35
C GLU A 109 3.62 -13.70 0.18
N PHE A 110 3.39 -12.41 -0.17
CA PHE A 110 2.02 -11.89 -0.27
C PHE A 110 1.31 -12.51 -1.46
N PRO A 111 0.29 -13.37 -1.22
CA PRO A 111 -0.61 -13.76 -2.28
C PRO A 111 -1.44 -12.53 -2.64
N ARG A 112 -1.34 -12.10 -3.89
CA ARG A 112 -2.08 -10.95 -4.41
C ARG A 112 -3.33 -11.34 -5.19
N GLU A 113 -3.67 -12.64 -5.21
CA GLU A 113 -4.79 -13.17 -5.98
C GLU A 113 -5.83 -13.86 -5.09
N GLY A 114 -7.09 -13.74 -5.50
CA GLY A 114 -8.25 -14.11 -4.71
C GLY A 114 -8.25 -15.50 -4.07
N PRO A 115 -7.88 -16.58 -4.77
CA PRO A 115 -7.84 -17.93 -4.16
C PRO A 115 -6.80 -18.07 -3.06
N GLU A 116 -5.64 -17.45 -3.24
CA GLU A 116 -4.54 -17.47 -2.29
C GLU A 116 -4.84 -16.61 -1.07
N LEU A 117 -5.47 -15.44 -1.26
CA LEU A 117 -5.93 -14.60 -0.18
C LEU A 117 -6.94 -15.29 0.73
N LYS A 118 -7.86 -16.11 0.18
CA LYS A 118 -8.80 -16.90 0.98
C LYS A 118 -8.12 -17.96 1.85
N GLN A 119 -6.97 -18.45 1.45
CA GLN A 119 -6.17 -19.36 2.28
C GLN A 119 -5.38 -18.59 3.34
N TYR A 120 -4.94 -17.40 3.01
CA TYR A 120 -4.10 -16.57 3.83
C TYR A 120 -4.87 -15.76 4.87
N LEU A 121 -6.03 -15.21 4.48
CA LEU A 121 -6.95 -14.39 5.28
C LEU A 121 -8.35 -15.03 5.35
N PRO A 122 -8.48 -16.27 5.84
CA PRO A 122 -9.74 -17.01 5.78
C PRO A 122 -10.85 -16.34 6.60
N GLY A 123 -10.51 -15.82 7.77
CA GLY A 123 -11.45 -15.13 8.64
C GLY A 123 -11.93 -13.80 8.06
N LEU A 124 -11.01 -12.99 7.55
CA LEU A 124 -11.34 -11.73 6.90
C LEU A 124 -12.20 -11.92 5.66
N CYS A 125 -11.84 -12.87 4.79
CA CYS A 125 -12.61 -13.15 3.59
C CYS A 125 -14.02 -13.68 3.93
N ALA A 126 -14.19 -14.40 5.05
CA ALA A 126 -15.49 -14.84 5.52
C ALA A 126 -16.32 -13.68 6.13
N ALA A 127 -15.66 -12.74 6.82
CA ALA A 127 -16.30 -11.56 7.40
C ALA A 127 -16.73 -10.52 6.35
N HIS A 128 -16.07 -10.51 5.17
CA HIS A 128 -16.33 -9.59 4.06
C HIS A 128 -16.79 -10.31 2.79
N PRO A 129 -18.01 -10.85 2.77
CA PRO A 129 -18.52 -11.64 1.64
C PRO A 129 -18.73 -10.81 0.37
N GLY A 130 -18.81 -9.49 0.47
CA GLY A 130 -18.88 -8.56 -0.66
C GLY A 130 -17.60 -8.48 -1.48
N TRP A 131 -16.47 -8.93 -0.90
CA TRP A 131 -15.22 -8.97 -1.61
C TRP A 131 -15.21 -10.10 -2.66
N ASP A 132 -15.07 -9.72 -3.93
CA ASP A 132 -15.16 -10.64 -5.08
C ASP A 132 -13.87 -11.42 -5.39
N GLY A 133 -12.85 -11.30 -4.56
CA GLY A 133 -11.56 -11.93 -4.75
C GLY A 133 -10.62 -11.16 -5.69
N LYS A 134 -11.04 -9.99 -6.18
CA LYS A 134 -10.21 -9.13 -7.01
C LYS A 134 -9.83 -7.89 -6.22
N THR A 135 -8.56 -7.61 -6.14
CA THR A 135 -8.14 -6.28 -5.72
C THR A 135 -8.21 -5.36 -6.94
N ARG A 136 -8.86 -4.20 -6.86
CA ARG A 136 -8.90 -3.21 -7.96
C ARG A 136 -7.50 -2.84 -8.41
N TRP A 137 -6.54 -2.87 -7.51
CA TRP A 137 -5.14 -2.66 -7.82
C TRP A 137 -4.62 -3.60 -8.92
N ASN A 138 -4.95 -4.88 -8.88
CA ASN A 138 -4.55 -5.83 -9.92
C ASN A 138 -5.23 -5.54 -11.27
N VAL A 139 -6.48 -5.11 -11.25
CA VAL A 139 -7.21 -4.67 -12.46
C VAL A 139 -6.57 -3.41 -13.02
N GLN A 140 -6.34 -2.38 -12.20
CA GLN A 140 -5.70 -1.13 -12.62
C GLN A 140 -4.27 -1.34 -13.13
N GLN A 141 -3.46 -2.18 -12.48
CA GLN A 141 -2.12 -2.51 -12.98
C GLN A 141 -2.15 -3.23 -14.32
N LYS A 142 -3.11 -4.13 -14.53
CA LYS A 142 -3.29 -4.80 -15.81
C LYS A 142 -3.67 -3.81 -16.89
N GLU A 143 -4.67 -2.98 -16.65
CA GLU A 143 -5.11 -1.92 -17.54
C GLU A 143 -4.00 -0.91 -17.84
N MET A 144 -3.23 -0.50 -16.83
CA MET A 144 -2.09 0.39 -16.99
C MET A 144 -1.00 -0.25 -17.85
N ARG A 145 -0.68 -1.53 -17.65
CA ARG A 145 0.28 -2.26 -18.49
C ARG A 145 -0.19 -2.36 -19.93
N GLU A 146 -1.49 -2.57 -20.16
CA GLU A 146 -2.10 -2.60 -21.48
C GLU A 146 -2.05 -1.24 -22.16
N LEU A 147 -2.34 -0.15 -21.44
CA LEU A 147 -2.22 1.23 -21.92
C LEU A 147 -0.77 1.58 -22.29
N ILE A 148 0.20 1.22 -21.44
CA ILE A 148 1.62 1.44 -21.71
C ILE A 148 2.07 0.65 -22.96
N ARG A 149 1.60 -0.60 -23.12
CA ARG A 149 1.91 -1.40 -24.33
C ARG A 149 1.29 -0.79 -25.57
N ALA A 150 0.03 -0.34 -25.48
CA ALA A 150 -0.65 0.34 -26.58
C ALA A 150 0.04 1.66 -26.98
N GLY A 151 0.46 2.47 -26.00
CA GLY A 151 1.23 3.70 -26.22
C GLY A 151 2.56 3.42 -26.91
N LYS A 152 3.33 2.45 -26.43
CA LYS A 152 4.60 2.05 -27.08
C LYS A 152 4.40 1.55 -28.50
N ALA A 153 3.34 0.79 -28.76
CA ALA A 153 3.02 0.30 -30.10
C ALA A 153 2.57 1.44 -31.04
N TYR A 154 1.91 2.47 -30.51
CA TYR A 154 1.56 3.69 -31.24
C TYR A 154 2.81 4.47 -31.62
N ASP A 155 3.70 4.74 -30.67
CA ASP A 155 4.95 5.48 -30.89
C ASP A 155 5.86 4.78 -31.92
N GLN A 156 5.95 3.46 -31.85
CA GLN A 156 6.71 2.67 -32.84
C GLN A 156 6.14 2.80 -34.25
N ARG A 157 4.82 2.92 -34.41
CA ARG A 157 4.15 3.12 -35.70
C ARG A 157 4.37 4.52 -36.27
N GLN A 158 4.49 5.51 -35.40
CA GLN A 158 4.72 6.92 -35.78
C GLN A 158 6.21 7.26 -35.95
N ALA A 159 7.11 6.40 -35.48
CA ALA A 159 8.54 6.62 -35.64
C ALA A 159 8.92 6.73 -37.11
N PRO A 160 9.63 7.77 -37.56
CA PRO A 160 10.02 7.94 -38.95
C PRO A 160 10.86 6.75 -39.40
N LYS A 161 10.43 6.07 -40.47
CA LYS A 161 11.20 4.97 -41.06
C LYS A 161 12.59 5.51 -41.39
N LYS A 162 13.64 4.99 -40.76
CA LYS A 162 15.02 5.32 -41.08
C LYS A 162 15.23 5.05 -42.58
N LYS A 163 15.39 6.13 -43.37
CA LYS A 163 15.78 5.99 -44.76
C LYS A 163 17.16 5.31 -44.81
N HIS A 164 17.22 4.11 -45.33
CA HIS A 164 18.46 3.45 -45.65
C HIS A 164 19.20 4.36 -46.62
N ARG A 165 20.26 5.03 -46.19
CA ARG A 165 21.23 5.67 -47.12
C ARG A 165 21.95 4.53 -47.81
N SER A 166 21.55 4.26 -49.04
CA SER A 166 22.38 3.46 -49.95
C SER A 166 23.67 4.24 -50.19
N HIS A 167 24.79 3.71 -49.69
CA HIS A 167 26.11 4.15 -50.17
C HIS A 167 26.24 3.69 -51.60
N GLY A 168 25.96 4.60 -52.53
CA GLY A 168 26.42 4.45 -53.91
C GLY A 168 27.93 4.56 -53.90
N GLY A 169 28.61 3.42 -54.08
CA GLY A 169 30.03 3.40 -54.37
C GLY A 169 30.24 3.91 -55.78
N GLU A 170 30.85 5.05 -55.92
CA GLU A 170 31.52 5.42 -57.19
C GLU A 170 32.91 4.79 -57.22
N VAL A 171 33.02 3.84 -58.10
CA VAL A 171 34.31 3.31 -58.54
C VAL A 171 34.86 4.28 -59.58
N ARG A 172 36.08 4.81 -59.39
CA ARG A 172 37.04 5.24 -60.43
C ARG A 172 38.41 4.78 -60.03
#